data_2f821f9ea73751a31b186b9366d4911b
#
_entry.id   2f821f9ea73751a31b186b9366d4911b
#
_cell.length_a   1.000
_cell.length_b   1.000
_cell.length_c   1.000
_cell.angle_alpha   90.00
_cell.angle_beta   90.00
_cell.angle_gamma   90.00
#
_symmetry.space_group_name_H-M   'P 1'
#
loop_
_entity.id
_entity.type
_entity.pdbx_description
1 polymer ?
#
loop_
_entity_poly.entity_id
_entity_poly.type
_entity_poly.pdbx_seq_one_letter_code
_entity_poly.pdbx_strand_id
1 'polypeptide(L)'
;MRVFGIVGSMRSNRHTATLVREVVEAMEDATSPLEAEIVHAAERTFAPCRVTCSPYCSSHPYRCATTDDVGTVLKRMIEADAVILGAPQYFRAPPAHFHAFIERVQSMFFFHETVGAARTPSPLAGIPCGLVAVAEYSNPHGILEYLHDFSTLVGMRPVLLDGFPYLGVGAHGDPREDEVFRPHERAKELGAALARAAAARREGRGA
;
A
#
# COMPACT_ATOMS: atom_id res chain seq x y z
N MET A 1 -6.72 15.63 7.25
CA MET A 1 -6.60 14.45 6.39
C MET A 1 -5.64 13.49 7.06
N ARG A 2 -5.95 12.19 7.10
CA ARG A 2 -5.05 11.15 7.66
C ARG A 2 -4.48 10.31 6.53
N VAL A 3 -3.15 10.14 6.52
CA VAL A 3 -2.43 9.34 5.53
C VAL A 3 -1.66 8.24 6.25
N PHE A 4 -1.74 7.03 5.73
CA PHE A 4 -1.02 5.88 6.25
C PHE A 4 -0.08 5.31 5.20
N GLY A 5 1.22 5.33 5.50
CA GLY A 5 2.27 4.74 4.68
C GLY A 5 2.78 3.43 5.26
N ILE A 6 3.00 2.42 4.42
CA ILE A 6 3.71 1.21 4.82
C ILE A 6 4.93 0.99 3.93
N VAL A 7 6.10 0.90 4.55
CA VAL A 7 7.38 0.64 3.91
C VAL A 7 7.72 -0.84 4.09
N GLY A 8 7.56 -1.62 3.01
CA GLY A 8 7.82 -3.06 2.98
C GLY A 8 9.30 -3.44 2.94
N SER A 9 10.22 -2.45 2.93
CA SER A 9 11.66 -2.69 2.97
C SER A 9 12.11 -3.16 4.35
N MET A 10 13.02 -4.14 4.36
CA MET A 10 13.72 -4.56 5.59
C MET A 10 14.83 -3.58 6.00
N ARG A 11 15.06 -2.54 5.23
CA ARG A 11 16.00 -1.43 5.50
C ARG A 11 15.21 -0.14 5.63
N SER A 12 15.04 0.36 6.86
CA SER A 12 14.14 1.48 7.20
C SER A 12 14.53 2.84 6.57
N ASN A 13 15.82 3.04 6.23
CA ASN A 13 16.33 4.34 5.76
C ASN A 13 16.92 4.29 4.34
N ARG A 14 16.28 3.57 3.41
CA ARG A 14 16.74 3.43 2.02
C ARG A 14 15.68 3.91 1.03
N HIS A 15 15.96 3.80 -0.27
CA HIS A 15 15.19 4.38 -1.39
C HIS A 15 13.66 4.22 -1.23
N THR A 16 13.16 3.04 -0.88
CA THR A 16 11.70 2.84 -0.68
C THR A 16 11.13 3.77 0.39
N ALA A 17 11.82 3.88 1.54
CA ALA A 17 11.36 4.75 2.63
C ALA A 17 11.47 6.24 2.26
N THR A 18 12.54 6.62 1.55
CA THR A 18 12.72 7.99 1.04
C THR A 18 11.57 8.37 0.10
N LEU A 19 11.28 7.55 -0.91
CA LEU A 19 10.22 7.83 -1.87
C LEU A 19 8.82 7.85 -1.24
N VAL A 20 8.54 6.94 -0.30
CA VAL A 20 7.27 6.99 0.46
C VAL A 20 7.14 8.30 1.24
N ARG A 21 8.23 8.78 1.85
CA ARG A 21 8.25 10.05 2.58
C ARG A 21 8.04 11.23 1.63
N GLU A 22 8.69 11.26 0.47
CA GLU A 22 8.53 12.31 -0.52
C GLU A 22 7.10 12.39 -1.06
N VAL A 23 6.41 11.24 -1.21
CA VAL A 23 4.98 11.23 -1.55
C VAL A 23 4.15 11.88 -0.45
N VAL A 24 4.44 11.60 0.82
CA VAL A 24 3.77 12.23 1.98
C VAL A 24 4.04 13.73 2.02
N GLU A 25 5.28 14.15 1.86
CA GLU A 25 5.68 15.58 1.82
C GLU A 25 4.93 16.32 0.71
N ALA A 26 4.84 15.73 -0.49
CA ALA A 26 4.08 16.30 -1.58
C ALA A 26 2.55 16.35 -1.33
N MET A 27 2.02 15.44 -0.52
CA MET A 27 0.64 15.54 -0.04
C MET A 27 0.47 16.68 0.96
N GLU A 28 1.44 16.90 1.85
CA GLU A 28 1.44 18.01 2.82
C GLU A 28 1.47 19.38 2.11
N ASP A 29 2.28 19.51 1.07
CA ASP A 29 2.35 20.70 0.23
C ASP A 29 1.00 20.99 -0.49
N ALA A 30 0.29 19.94 -0.87
CA ALA A 30 -0.97 20.05 -1.60
C ALA A 30 -2.21 20.22 -0.70
N THR A 31 -2.12 19.82 0.59
CA THR A 31 -3.26 19.86 1.53
C THR A 31 -2.80 19.94 2.98
N SER A 32 -3.33 20.91 3.71
CA SER A 32 -3.04 21.12 5.14
C SER A 32 -4.34 21.35 5.91
N PRO A 33 -4.49 20.86 7.15
CA PRO A 33 -3.54 20.01 7.89
C PRO A 33 -3.59 18.55 7.45
N LEU A 34 -2.41 17.87 7.46
CA LEU A 34 -2.24 16.46 7.19
C LEU A 34 -1.60 15.77 8.40
N GLU A 35 -2.18 14.65 8.81
CA GLU A 35 -1.64 13.74 9.82
C GLU A 35 -1.12 12.49 9.10
N ALA A 36 0.20 12.30 9.11
CA ALA A 36 0.84 11.17 8.43
C ALA A 36 1.43 10.19 9.45
N GLU A 37 1.17 8.91 9.23
CA GLU A 37 1.82 7.81 9.95
C GLU A 37 2.53 6.92 8.91
N ILE A 38 3.84 6.70 9.06
CA ILE A 38 4.61 5.78 8.23
C ILE A 38 5.09 4.63 9.10
N VAL A 39 4.72 3.40 8.73
CA VAL A 39 5.10 2.17 9.40
C VAL A 39 6.13 1.41 8.56
N HIS A 40 7.20 0.95 9.20
CA HIS A 40 8.20 0.09 8.58
C HIS A 40 7.91 -1.37 8.88
N ALA A 41 7.75 -2.20 7.85
CA ALA A 41 7.53 -3.64 8.00
C ALA A 41 8.63 -4.32 8.82
N ALA A 42 9.87 -3.83 8.70
CA ALA A 42 11.02 -4.33 9.47
C ALA A 42 10.86 -4.21 11.00
N GLU A 43 10.00 -3.32 11.46
CA GLU A 43 9.75 -3.03 12.88
C GLU A 43 8.47 -3.73 13.40
N ARG A 44 7.86 -4.57 12.58
CA ARG A 44 6.60 -5.26 12.88
C ARG A 44 6.76 -6.76 12.80
N THR A 45 5.86 -7.47 13.45
CA THR A 45 5.80 -8.93 13.35
C THR A 45 4.65 -9.32 12.43
N PHE A 46 4.97 -9.93 11.30
CA PHE A 46 4.00 -10.47 10.35
C PHE A 46 4.26 -11.96 10.13
N ALA A 47 3.48 -12.80 10.78
CA ALA A 47 3.54 -14.24 10.52
C ALA A 47 2.83 -14.58 9.19
N PRO A 48 3.32 -15.56 8.41
CA PRO A 48 2.68 -15.98 7.17
C PRO A 48 1.28 -16.57 7.42
N CYS A 49 0.44 -16.54 6.39
CA CYS A 49 -0.89 -17.14 6.45
C CYS A 49 -0.79 -18.67 6.55
N ARG A 50 -1.48 -19.26 7.51
CA ARG A 50 -1.52 -20.72 7.69
C ARG A 50 -2.63 -21.42 6.92
N VAL A 51 -3.57 -20.65 6.34
CA VAL A 51 -4.77 -21.11 5.59
C VAL A 51 -5.69 -22.03 6.41
N THR A 52 -5.14 -22.91 7.24
CA THR A 52 -5.90 -23.88 8.07
C THR A 52 -6.93 -23.24 9.00
N CYS A 53 -6.84 -21.94 9.24
CA CYS A 53 -7.81 -21.15 10.01
C CYS A 53 -8.85 -20.44 9.13
N SER A 54 -8.99 -20.76 7.85
CA SER A 54 -9.97 -20.15 6.94
C SER A 54 -11.40 -20.13 7.45
N PRO A 55 -11.93 -21.12 8.23
CA PRO A 55 -13.25 -21.00 8.85
C PRO A 55 -13.38 -19.81 9.81
N TYR A 56 -12.26 -19.40 10.46
CA TYR A 56 -12.27 -18.19 11.28
C TYR A 56 -12.39 -16.93 10.40
N CYS A 57 -11.61 -16.81 9.33
CA CYS A 57 -11.67 -15.66 8.43
C CYS A 57 -13.06 -15.51 7.79
N SER A 58 -13.72 -16.59 7.39
CA SER A 58 -15.07 -16.56 6.79
C SER A 58 -16.17 -16.16 7.78
N SER A 59 -15.99 -16.42 9.07
CA SER A 59 -16.97 -16.09 10.13
C SER A 59 -16.67 -14.78 10.88
N HIS A 60 -15.46 -14.24 10.75
CA HIS A 60 -15.04 -13.01 11.42
C HIS A 60 -14.56 -11.98 10.39
N PRO A 61 -15.45 -11.09 9.93
CA PRO A 61 -15.13 -10.13 8.87
C PRO A 61 -13.82 -9.38 9.11
N TYR A 62 -12.90 -9.49 8.14
CA TYR A 62 -11.62 -8.77 8.10
C TYR A 62 -10.76 -8.96 9.35
N ARG A 63 -10.87 -10.11 10.00
CA ARG A 63 -10.08 -10.49 11.18
C ARG A 63 -9.29 -11.77 10.93
N CYS A 64 -8.10 -11.84 11.52
CA CYS A 64 -7.26 -13.04 11.51
C CYS A 64 -7.22 -13.69 12.89
N ALA A 65 -7.16 -15.02 12.92
CA ALA A 65 -6.98 -15.78 14.16
C ALA A 65 -5.57 -15.65 14.75
N THR A 66 -4.58 -15.26 13.92
CA THR A 66 -3.20 -15.05 14.39
C THR A 66 -3.06 -13.67 15.01
N THR A 67 -2.56 -13.63 16.25
CA THR A 67 -2.34 -12.38 16.99
C THR A 67 -0.91 -11.90 16.74
N ASP A 68 -0.77 -10.85 15.93
CA ASP A 68 0.46 -10.12 15.63
C ASP A 68 0.12 -8.72 15.11
N ASP A 69 1.09 -8.00 14.51
CA ASP A 69 0.90 -6.62 14.08
C ASP A 69 -0.02 -6.44 12.85
N VAL A 70 -0.36 -7.52 12.12
CA VAL A 70 -1.21 -7.42 10.90
C VAL A 70 -2.54 -6.75 11.20
N GLY A 71 -3.20 -7.13 12.31
CA GLY A 71 -4.50 -6.55 12.68
C GLY A 71 -4.40 -5.07 13.01
N THR A 72 -3.35 -4.65 13.70
CA THR A 72 -3.11 -3.24 14.06
C THR A 72 -2.81 -2.41 12.81
N VAL A 73 -1.96 -2.90 11.92
CA VAL A 73 -1.60 -2.21 10.66
C VAL A 73 -2.83 -2.09 9.76
N LEU A 74 -3.60 -3.17 9.59
CA LEU A 74 -4.84 -3.14 8.81
C LEU A 74 -5.85 -2.12 9.37
N LYS A 75 -5.99 -2.03 10.70
CA LYS A 75 -6.85 -1.05 11.33
C LYS A 75 -6.44 0.38 10.95
N ARG A 76 -5.14 0.70 10.98
CA ARG A 76 -4.63 2.02 10.57
C ARG A 76 -4.90 2.32 9.11
N MET A 77 -4.76 1.33 8.22
CA MET A 77 -5.12 1.48 6.80
C MET A 77 -6.62 1.82 6.64
N ILE A 78 -7.50 1.17 7.39
CA ILE A 78 -8.95 1.39 7.33
C ILE A 78 -9.32 2.80 7.82
N GLU A 79 -8.63 3.32 8.83
CA GLU A 79 -8.87 4.65 9.41
C GLU A 79 -8.29 5.79 8.57
N ALA A 80 -7.49 5.50 7.54
CA ALA A 80 -6.86 6.50 6.70
C ALA A 80 -7.78 7.04 5.61
N ASP A 81 -7.54 8.28 5.21
CA ASP A 81 -8.15 8.91 4.03
C ASP A 81 -7.43 8.50 2.74
N ALA A 82 -6.12 8.18 2.84
CA ALA A 82 -5.29 7.64 1.77
C ALA A 82 -4.23 6.68 2.34
N VAL A 83 -3.82 5.70 1.52
CA VAL A 83 -2.78 4.72 1.84
C VAL A 83 -1.64 4.81 0.85
N ILE A 84 -0.39 4.64 1.30
CA ILE A 84 0.79 4.53 0.45
C ILE A 84 1.45 3.17 0.72
N LEU A 85 1.64 2.37 -0.33
CA LEU A 85 2.32 1.08 -0.25
C LEU A 85 3.65 1.17 -0.97
N GLY A 86 4.75 0.98 -0.24
CA GLY A 86 6.09 0.98 -0.79
C GLY A 86 6.81 -0.35 -0.58
N ALA A 87 7.36 -0.96 -1.64
CA ALA A 87 8.13 -2.18 -1.53
C ALA A 87 9.36 -2.21 -2.46
N PRO A 88 10.49 -2.76 -2.00
CA PRO A 88 11.58 -3.11 -2.88
C PRO A 88 11.31 -4.46 -3.56
N GLN A 89 11.99 -4.69 -4.68
CA GLN A 89 11.95 -5.96 -5.38
C GLN A 89 13.08 -6.89 -4.91
N TYR A 90 12.70 -8.08 -4.43
CA TYR A 90 13.60 -9.19 -4.12
C TYR A 90 13.20 -10.41 -4.96
N PHE A 91 14.02 -10.76 -5.96
CA PHE A 91 13.71 -11.88 -6.87
C PHE A 91 12.30 -11.81 -7.48
N ARG A 92 11.91 -10.63 -7.99
CA ARG A 92 10.62 -10.34 -8.62
C ARG A 92 9.41 -10.39 -7.66
N ALA A 93 9.64 -10.37 -6.36
CA ALA A 93 8.61 -10.32 -5.33
C ALA A 93 8.94 -9.26 -4.27
N PRO A 94 8.00 -8.77 -3.48
CA PRO A 94 8.33 -7.99 -2.30
C PRO A 94 9.05 -8.86 -1.26
N PRO A 95 9.75 -8.26 -0.27
CA PRO A 95 10.39 -9.03 0.80
C PRO A 95 9.40 -9.97 1.47
N ALA A 96 9.84 -11.21 1.79
CA ALA A 96 8.99 -12.26 2.36
C ALA A 96 8.19 -11.80 3.58
N HIS A 97 8.79 -10.99 4.43
CA HIS A 97 8.13 -10.43 5.62
C HIS A 97 6.95 -9.51 5.26
N PHE A 98 7.12 -8.62 4.28
CA PHE A 98 6.04 -7.77 3.78
C PHE A 98 5.02 -8.57 2.96
N HIS A 99 5.47 -9.57 2.22
CA HIS A 99 4.59 -10.50 1.51
C HIS A 99 3.66 -11.23 2.49
N ALA A 100 4.16 -11.65 3.66
CA ALA A 100 3.34 -12.28 4.69
C ALA A 100 2.19 -11.38 5.18
N PHE A 101 2.43 -10.07 5.32
CA PHE A 101 1.37 -9.09 5.60
C PHE A 101 0.32 -9.07 4.48
N ILE A 102 0.75 -8.92 3.23
CA ILE A 102 -0.14 -8.87 2.06
C ILE A 102 -0.96 -10.15 1.92
N GLU A 103 -0.30 -11.31 2.02
CA GLU A 103 -0.94 -12.62 1.96
C GLU A 103 -2.05 -12.77 3.01
N ARG A 104 -1.80 -12.32 4.23
CA ARG A 104 -2.78 -12.41 5.31
C ARG A 104 -3.94 -11.45 5.14
N VAL A 105 -3.70 -10.22 4.72
CA VAL A 105 -4.77 -9.28 4.42
C VAL A 105 -5.62 -9.81 3.27
N GLN A 106 -4.99 -10.25 2.18
CA GLN A 106 -5.67 -10.84 1.03
C GLN A 106 -6.53 -12.05 1.44
N SER A 107 -5.99 -12.96 2.26
CA SER A 107 -6.73 -14.15 2.72
C SER A 107 -7.94 -13.77 3.57
N MET A 108 -7.82 -12.79 4.48
CA MET A 108 -8.96 -12.32 5.29
C MET A 108 -10.09 -11.78 4.40
N PHE A 109 -9.76 -10.99 3.40
CA PHE A 109 -10.73 -10.41 2.46
C PHE A 109 -11.35 -11.51 1.59
N PHE A 110 -10.53 -12.34 0.96
CA PHE A 110 -10.99 -13.42 0.09
C PHE A 110 -11.96 -14.37 0.82
N PHE A 111 -11.59 -14.90 1.98
CA PHE A 111 -12.44 -15.86 2.68
C PHE A 111 -13.72 -15.23 3.19
N HIS A 112 -13.71 -13.96 3.58
CA HIS A 112 -14.93 -13.28 4.01
C HIS A 112 -15.87 -12.98 2.84
N GLU A 113 -15.35 -12.45 1.74
CA GLU A 113 -16.16 -12.02 0.60
C GLU A 113 -16.64 -13.17 -0.28
N THR A 114 -15.86 -14.26 -0.36
CA THR A 114 -16.14 -15.37 -1.27
C THR A 114 -16.84 -16.54 -0.57
N VAL A 115 -16.49 -16.82 0.68
CA VAL A 115 -16.94 -18.01 1.43
C VAL A 115 -17.90 -17.62 2.56
N GLY A 116 -17.85 -16.38 3.06
CA GLY A 116 -18.69 -15.90 4.14
C GLY A 116 -20.16 -15.82 3.76
N ALA A 117 -21.06 -16.16 4.71
CA ALA A 117 -22.50 -16.13 4.51
C ALA A 117 -23.10 -14.72 4.38
N ALA A 118 -22.41 -13.70 4.86
CA ALA A 118 -22.83 -12.30 4.81
C ALA A 118 -21.72 -11.47 4.14
N ARG A 119 -22.00 -10.98 2.93
CA ARG A 119 -21.09 -10.07 2.22
C ARG A 119 -21.22 -8.67 2.82
N THR A 120 -20.22 -8.24 3.58
CA THR A 120 -20.08 -6.84 3.96
C THR A 120 -19.12 -6.15 2.99
N PRO A 121 -19.37 -4.88 2.64
CA PRO A 121 -18.41 -4.14 1.81
C PRO A 121 -17.01 -4.10 2.44
N SER A 122 -15.98 -4.16 1.61
CA SER A 122 -14.60 -4.03 2.08
C SER A 122 -14.42 -2.73 2.88
N PRO A 123 -13.85 -2.77 4.08
CA PRO A 123 -13.57 -1.56 4.86
C PRO A 123 -12.49 -0.68 4.21
N LEU A 124 -11.73 -1.21 3.25
CA LEU A 124 -10.77 -0.47 2.41
C LEU A 124 -11.40 0.08 1.12
N ALA A 125 -12.70 -0.19 0.88
CA ALA A 125 -13.35 0.19 -0.36
C ALA A 125 -13.23 1.69 -0.66
N GLY A 126 -12.72 1.96 -1.86
CA GLY A 126 -12.58 3.32 -2.38
C GLY A 126 -11.51 4.16 -1.70
N ILE A 127 -10.69 3.63 -0.79
CA ILE A 127 -9.55 4.37 -0.23
C ILE A 127 -8.51 4.57 -1.34
N PRO A 128 -8.13 5.82 -1.68
CA PRO A 128 -7.07 6.08 -2.64
C PRO A 128 -5.75 5.48 -2.18
N CYS A 129 -5.02 4.85 -3.10
CA CYS A 129 -3.76 4.19 -2.79
C CYS A 129 -2.65 4.63 -3.74
N GLY A 130 -1.52 5.11 -3.17
CA GLY A 130 -0.28 5.40 -3.89
C GLY A 130 0.67 4.22 -3.82
N LEU A 131 1.35 3.91 -4.93
CA LEU A 131 2.25 2.76 -5.04
C LEU A 131 3.68 3.21 -5.32
N VAL A 132 4.64 2.62 -4.59
CA VAL A 132 6.08 2.90 -4.72
C VAL A 132 6.84 1.59 -4.82
N ALA A 133 7.68 1.46 -5.85
CA ALA A 133 8.51 0.28 -6.07
C ALA A 133 9.97 0.65 -6.34
N VAL A 134 10.90 -0.12 -5.78
CA VAL A 134 12.34 0.04 -6.02
C VAL A 134 12.94 -1.29 -6.43
N ALA A 135 13.72 -1.31 -7.52
CA ALA A 135 14.42 -2.49 -7.98
C ALA A 135 15.92 -2.19 -8.19
N GLU A 136 16.81 -3.02 -7.65
CA GLU A 136 18.27 -2.82 -7.75
C GLU A 136 18.81 -3.22 -9.14
N TYR A 137 18.31 -4.33 -9.69
CA TYR A 137 18.89 -4.98 -10.89
C TYR A 137 17.85 -5.30 -11.97
N SER A 138 16.63 -4.77 -11.85
CA SER A 138 15.55 -5.07 -12.79
C SER A 138 14.49 -3.99 -12.77
N ASN A 139 13.55 -4.06 -13.71
CA ASN A 139 12.45 -3.10 -13.79
C ASN A 139 11.54 -3.18 -12.54
N PRO A 140 11.28 -2.08 -11.84
CA PRO A 140 10.39 -2.04 -10.67
C PRO A 140 8.90 -2.26 -11.01
N HIS A 141 8.55 -2.29 -12.29
CA HIS A 141 7.15 -2.37 -12.75
C HIS A 141 6.42 -3.60 -12.22
N GLY A 142 7.09 -4.77 -12.16
CA GLY A 142 6.48 -5.99 -11.63
C GLY A 142 6.05 -5.89 -10.16
N ILE A 143 6.72 -5.07 -9.36
CA ILE A 143 6.29 -4.79 -7.97
C ILE A 143 5.15 -3.78 -7.96
N LEU A 144 5.13 -2.80 -8.85
CA LEU A 144 3.98 -1.90 -9.00
C LEU A 144 2.72 -2.68 -9.39
N GLU A 145 2.81 -3.61 -10.35
CA GLU A 145 1.71 -4.50 -10.72
C GLU A 145 1.24 -5.35 -9.52
N TYR A 146 2.18 -5.96 -8.79
CA TYR A 146 1.87 -6.75 -7.60
C TYR A 146 1.11 -5.94 -6.53
N LEU A 147 1.56 -4.72 -6.24
CA LEU A 147 0.91 -3.84 -5.28
C LEU A 147 -0.43 -3.31 -5.80
N HIS A 148 -0.54 -3.07 -7.11
CA HIS A 148 -1.78 -2.67 -7.78
C HIS A 148 -2.84 -3.77 -7.65
N ASP A 149 -2.49 -5.01 -7.98
CA ASP A 149 -3.40 -6.16 -7.90
C ASP A 149 -3.89 -6.38 -6.47
N PHE A 150 -2.96 -6.36 -5.49
CA PHE A 150 -3.32 -6.41 -4.09
C PHE A 150 -4.30 -5.30 -3.70
N SER A 151 -3.97 -4.05 -4.03
CA SER A 151 -4.79 -2.89 -3.67
C SER A 151 -6.20 -2.99 -4.25
N THR A 152 -6.30 -3.38 -5.52
CA THR A 152 -7.56 -3.54 -6.22
C THR A 152 -8.39 -4.69 -5.63
N LEU A 153 -7.74 -5.82 -5.32
CA LEU A 153 -8.40 -6.99 -4.74
C LEU A 153 -9.04 -6.68 -3.39
N VAL A 154 -8.40 -5.88 -2.55
CA VAL A 154 -8.94 -5.48 -1.24
C VAL A 154 -9.87 -4.26 -1.34
N GLY A 155 -10.16 -3.77 -2.54
CA GLY A 155 -11.12 -2.70 -2.81
C GLY A 155 -10.57 -1.28 -2.73
N MET A 156 -9.27 -1.08 -2.52
CA MET A 156 -8.64 0.24 -2.62
C MET A 156 -8.64 0.74 -4.07
N ARG A 157 -8.42 2.03 -4.26
CA ARG A 157 -8.35 2.67 -5.58
C ARG A 157 -6.92 3.16 -5.85
N PRO A 158 -6.08 2.38 -6.54
CA PRO A 158 -4.77 2.84 -6.95
C PRO A 158 -4.86 4.13 -7.77
N VAL A 159 -4.04 5.12 -7.42
CA VAL A 159 -3.94 6.38 -8.16
C VAL A 159 -2.95 6.19 -9.30
N LEU A 160 -3.45 6.29 -10.52
CA LEU A 160 -2.64 6.18 -11.72
C LEU A 160 -2.06 7.55 -12.08
N LEU A 161 -0.88 7.54 -12.70
CA LEU A 161 -0.18 8.73 -13.18
C LEU A 161 -0.12 8.72 -14.71
N ASP A 162 -0.02 9.90 -15.29
CA ASP A 162 0.21 10.04 -16.74
C ASP A 162 1.64 9.60 -17.08
N GLY A 163 1.79 8.80 -18.12
CA GLY A 163 3.09 8.31 -18.59
C GLY A 163 3.68 7.19 -17.72
N PHE A 164 4.80 6.64 -18.19
CA PHE A 164 5.47 5.51 -17.56
C PHE A 164 6.37 5.97 -16.37
N PRO A 165 6.37 5.23 -15.26
CA PRO A 165 5.48 4.14 -14.88
C PRO A 165 4.12 4.66 -14.40
N TYR A 166 3.05 4.30 -15.10
CA TYR A 166 1.69 4.82 -14.84
C TYR A 166 1.06 4.29 -13.54
N LEU A 167 1.50 3.14 -13.02
CA LEU A 167 0.96 2.54 -11.79
C LEU A 167 1.44 3.23 -10.50
N GLY A 168 2.40 4.16 -10.59
CA GLY A 168 2.95 4.83 -9.40
C GLY A 168 4.39 5.27 -9.58
N VAL A 169 5.17 5.23 -8.50
CA VAL A 169 6.58 5.62 -8.47
C VAL A 169 7.45 4.37 -8.60
N GLY A 170 8.22 4.29 -9.67
CA GLY A 170 9.29 3.30 -9.87
C GLY A 170 10.65 3.93 -9.66
N ALA A 171 11.60 3.21 -9.07
CA ALA A 171 13.00 3.61 -9.00
C ALA A 171 13.93 2.42 -9.28
N HIS A 172 15.07 2.71 -9.89
CA HIS A 172 16.12 1.73 -10.18
C HIS A 172 17.40 2.06 -9.40
N GLY A 173 18.22 1.05 -9.13
CA GLY A 173 19.51 1.26 -8.45
C GLY A 173 20.59 1.86 -9.36
N ASP A 174 20.44 1.77 -10.68
CA ASP A 174 21.33 2.43 -11.64
C ASP A 174 20.86 3.86 -11.91
N PRO A 175 21.68 4.91 -11.67
CA PRO A 175 21.30 6.30 -11.90
C PRO A 175 20.81 6.60 -13.32
N ARG A 176 21.28 5.87 -14.35
CA ARG A 176 20.83 6.05 -15.74
C ARG A 176 19.40 5.55 -15.95
N GLU A 177 18.99 4.51 -15.24
CA GLU A 177 17.63 4.01 -15.25
C GLU A 177 16.70 4.91 -14.41
N ASP A 178 17.23 5.58 -13.39
CA ASP A 178 16.48 6.57 -12.62
C ASP A 178 16.14 7.83 -13.45
N GLU A 179 16.93 8.18 -14.46
CA GLU A 179 16.56 9.22 -15.42
C GLU A 179 15.30 8.84 -16.22
N VAL A 180 15.11 7.56 -16.53
CA VAL A 180 13.92 7.05 -17.19
C VAL A 180 12.71 7.04 -16.26
N PHE A 181 12.89 6.60 -15.02
CA PHE A 181 11.81 6.50 -14.03
C PHE A 181 11.48 7.83 -13.35
N ARG A 182 12.41 8.77 -13.27
CA ARG A 182 12.25 10.08 -12.63
C ARG A 182 11.60 10.00 -11.23
N PRO A 183 12.11 9.14 -10.32
CA PRO A 183 11.37 8.74 -9.12
C PRO A 183 10.97 9.92 -8.22
N HIS A 184 11.83 10.92 -8.05
CA HIS A 184 11.56 12.08 -7.20
C HIS A 184 10.49 13.01 -7.77
N GLU A 185 10.45 13.21 -9.09
CA GLU A 185 9.38 13.97 -9.74
C GLU A 185 8.06 13.20 -9.67
N ARG A 186 8.11 11.89 -9.95
CA ARG A 186 6.93 11.01 -9.87
C ARG A 186 6.38 10.92 -8.45
N ALA A 187 7.23 10.98 -7.41
CA ALA A 187 6.77 11.02 -6.02
C ALA A 187 5.95 12.29 -5.75
N LYS A 188 6.39 13.44 -6.26
CA LYS A 188 5.64 14.70 -6.16
C LYS A 188 4.32 14.65 -6.92
N GLU A 189 4.33 14.13 -8.14
CA GLU A 189 3.12 13.96 -8.96
C GLU A 189 2.11 13.04 -8.25
N LEU A 190 2.57 11.90 -7.70
CA LEU A 190 1.75 10.95 -6.97
C LEU A 190 1.17 11.56 -5.70
N GLY A 191 1.96 12.29 -4.91
CA GLY A 191 1.52 12.96 -3.71
C GLY A 191 0.40 13.96 -3.99
N ALA A 192 0.57 14.82 -5.00
CA ALA A 192 -0.45 15.78 -5.40
C ALA A 192 -1.73 15.10 -5.93
N ALA A 193 -1.60 14.03 -6.71
CA ALA A 193 -2.75 13.26 -7.22
C ALA A 193 -3.49 12.53 -6.10
N LEU A 194 -2.75 11.95 -5.14
CA LEU A 194 -3.30 11.24 -4.00
C LEU A 194 -4.04 12.19 -3.06
N ALA A 195 -3.51 13.40 -2.83
CA ALA A 195 -4.17 14.44 -2.04
C ALA A 195 -5.53 14.82 -2.64
N ARG A 196 -5.59 15.05 -3.97
CA ARG A 196 -6.84 15.34 -4.68
C ARG A 196 -7.85 14.18 -4.57
N ALA A 197 -7.39 12.95 -4.77
CA ALA A 197 -8.24 11.77 -4.69
C ALA A 197 -8.82 11.56 -3.27
N ALA A 198 -8.01 11.79 -2.24
CA ALA A 198 -8.44 11.71 -0.84
C ALA A 198 -9.43 12.82 -0.48
N ALA A 199 -9.23 14.05 -0.94
CA ALA A 199 -10.16 15.16 -0.74
C ALA A 199 -11.53 14.86 -1.37
N ALA A 200 -11.55 14.45 -2.64
CA ALA A 200 -12.78 14.08 -3.35
C ALA A 200 -13.56 12.94 -2.65
N ARG A 201 -12.84 11.93 -2.11
CA ARG A 201 -13.47 10.85 -1.35
C ARG A 201 -14.11 11.34 -0.04
N ARG A 202 -13.49 12.30 0.65
CA ARG A 202 -14.05 12.89 1.88
C ARG A 202 -15.32 13.69 1.60
N GLU A 203 -15.33 14.49 0.55
CA GLU A 203 -16.50 15.26 0.11
C GLU A 203 -17.68 14.33 -0.23
N GLY A 204 -17.43 13.25 -0.97
CA GLY A 204 -18.45 12.25 -1.31
C GLY A 204 -18.96 11.40 -0.14
N ARG A 205 -18.30 11.43 1.03
CA ARG A 205 -18.78 10.78 2.28
C ARG A 205 -19.63 11.72 3.14
N GLY A 206 -19.55 13.01 2.92
CA GLY A 206 -20.31 14.02 3.67
C GLY A 206 -21.65 14.40 3.03
N ALA A 207 -21.88 13.95 1.81
CA ALA A 207 -23.12 14.14 1.05
C ALA A 207 -24.01 12.90 1.17
#